data_a83e758149bb37d82b596953dd9b36a4
#
_entry.id   a83e758149bb37d82b596953dd9b36a4
#
_cell.length_a   1.000
_cell.length_b   1.000
_cell.length_c   1.000
_cell.angle_alpha   90.00
_cell.angle_beta   90.00
_cell.angle_gamma   90.00
#
_symmetry.space_group_name_H-M   'P 1'
#
loop_
_entity.id
_entity.type
_entity.pdbx_description
1 polymer ?
#
loop_
_entity_poly.entity_id
_entity_poly.type
_entity_poly.pdbx_seq_one_letter_code
_entity_poly.pdbx_strand_id
1 'polypeptide(L)'
;TLRENIAYGRLSADETAILDAAKKAQLSKMIAELPAGLDTVVGERGVSLSGGQKQRVAIARIFLKNPPILILDEATSALDTHTERQIQTALDALSVDRTTLVIAHRLDTIRNADRIAVMQDGMIVEAGTHNELSQTLGHYARLAAV
;
A
#
# COMPACT_ATOMS: atom_id res chain seq x y z
N THR A 1 -16.90 -9.04 10.99
CA THR A 1 -17.42 -7.95 10.16
C THR A 1 -16.30 -7.19 9.46
N LEU A 2 -16.63 -6.39 8.44
CA LEU A 2 -15.66 -5.48 7.80
C LEU A 2 -15.17 -4.43 8.82
N ARG A 3 -16.05 -3.93 9.67
CA ARG A 3 -15.73 -3.03 10.79
C ARG A 3 -14.61 -3.58 11.68
N GLU A 4 -14.76 -4.78 12.18
CA GLU A 4 -13.77 -5.45 13.03
C GLU A 4 -12.44 -5.65 12.30
N ASN A 5 -12.49 -5.99 11.02
CA ASN A 5 -11.31 -6.14 10.19
C ASN A 5 -10.51 -4.84 10.04
N ILE A 6 -11.15 -3.70 9.90
CA ILE A 6 -10.47 -2.39 9.84
C ILE A 6 -10.02 -1.99 11.25
N ALA A 7 -10.89 -2.13 12.26
CA ALA A 7 -10.60 -1.77 13.65
C ALA A 7 -9.43 -2.54 14.26
N TYR A 8 -9.04 -3.68 13.66
CA TYR A 8 -7.85 -4.41 14.09
C TYR A 8 -6.57 -3.57 14.08
N GLY A 9 -6.51 -2.49 13.29
CA GLY A 9 -5.43 -1.51 13.33
C GLY A 9 -5.35 -0.73 14.65
N ARG A 10 -6.51 -0.48 15.30
CA ARG A 10 -6.66 0.18 16.61
C ARG A 10 -8.02 -0.21 17.19
N LEU A 11 -8.04 -1.17 18.11
CA LEU A 11 -9.27 -1.73 18.67
C LEU A 11 -10.16 -0.72 19.40
N SER A 12 -9.58 0.38 19.90
CA SER A 12 -10.31 1.47 20.58
C SER A 12 -10.82 2.57 19.63
N ALA A 13 -10.74 2.35 18.31
CA ALA A 13 -11.19 3.35 17.33
C ALA A 13 -12.71 3.46 17.33
N ASP A 14 -13.21 4.70 17.30
CA ASP A 14 -14.61 4.99 17.10
C ASP A 14 -15.01 4.83 15.62
N GLU A 15 -16.29 4.89 15.35
CA GLU A 15 -16.83 4.73 13.99
C GLU A 15 -16.31 5.80 13.04
N THR A 16 -16.16 7.02 13.49
CA THR A 16 -15.66 8.15 12.67
C THR A 16 -14.25 7.88 12.19
N ALA A 17 -13.37 7.40 13.08
CA ALA A 17 -11.99 7.04 12.74
C ALA A 17 -11.93 5.85 11.76
N ILE A 18 -12.80 4.85 11.93
CA ILE A 18 -12.89 3.69 11.01
C ILE A 18 -13.34 4.14 9.63
N LEU A 19 -14.36 5.00 9.53
CA LEU A 19 -14.86 5.52 8.25
C LEU A 19 -13.82 6.41 7.56
N ASP A 20 -13.09 7.25 8.30
CA ASP A 20 -12.00 8.08 7.75
C ASP A 20 -10.88 7.21 7.18
N ALA A 21 -10.45 6.20 7.93
CA ALA A 21 -9.44 5.24 7.47
C ALA A 21 -9.91 4.48 6.22
N ALA A 22 -11.16 4.03 6.19
CA ALA A 22 -11.76 3.36 5.04
C ALA A 22 -11.83 4.28 3.81
N LYS A 23 -12.20 5.55 4.00
CA LYS A 23 -12.22 6.57 2.93
C LYS A 23 -10.84 6.79 2.35
N LYS A 24 -9.82 6.98 3.19
CA LYS A 24 -8.40 7.13 2.77
C LYS A 24 -7.89 5.91 2.00
N ALA A 25 -8.35 4.71 2.37
CA ALA A 25 -8.05 3.45 1.68
C ALA A 25 -8.93 3.18 0.45
N GLN A 26 -9.71 4.15 -0.05
CA GLN A 26 -10.58 4.03 -1.23
C GLN A 26 -11.65 2.91 -1.10
N LEU A 27 -12.19 2.71 0.10
CA LEU A 27 -13.21 1.67 0.38
C LEU A 27 -14.64 2.20 0.39
N SER A 28 -14.87 3.52 0.33
CA SER A 28 -16.19 4.13 0.52
C SER A 28 -17.26 3.57 -0.43
N LYS A 29 -16.93 3.43 -1.73
CA LYS A 29 -17.85 2.87 -2.72
C LYS A 29 -18.20 1.42 -2.41
N MET A 30 -17.19 0.59 -2.12
CA MET A 30 -17.39 -0.81 -1.75
C MET A 30 -18.29 -0.94 -0.52
N ILE A 31 -18.06 -0.14 0.53
CA ILE A 31 -18.85 -0.17 1.76
C ILE A 31 -20.32 0.18 1.47
N ALA A 32 -20.58 1.16 0.59
CA ALA A 32 -21.93 1.55 0.21
C ALA A 32 -22.68 0.48 -0.60
N GLU A 33 -21.95 -0.39 -1.30
CA GLU A 33 -22.50 -1.50 -2.09
C GLU A 33 -22.76 -2.77 -1.26
N LEU A 34 -22.21 -2.85 -0.04
CA LEU A 34 -22.38 -4.00 0.85
C LEU A 34 -23.75 -3.96 1.56
N PRO A 35 -24.42 -5.11 1.75
CA PRO A 35 -25.79 -5.18 2.28
C PRO A 35 -25.96 -4.60 3.69
N ALA A 36 -24.93 -4.67 4.54
CA ALA A 36 -24.92 -4.10 5.88
C ALA A 36 -23.73 -3.12 6.08
N GLY A 37 -23.19 -2.55 4.98
CA GLY A 37 -22.08 -1.62 5.04
C GLY A 37 -20.88 -2.17 5.82
N LEU A 38 -20.41 -1.44 6.82
CA LEU A 38 -19.32 -1.87 7.70
C LEU A 38 -19.63 -3.12 8.52
N ASP A 39 -20.90 -3.40 8.81
CA ASP A 39 -21.32 -4.55 9.61
C ASP A 39 -21.53 -5.84 8.79
N THR A 40 -21.26 -5.75 7.49
CA THR A 40 -21.26 -6.94 6.62
C THR A 40 -20.18 -7.92 7.07
N VAL A 41 -20.59 -9.18 7.28
CA VAL A 41 -19.66 -10.28 7.56
C VAL A 41 -18.88 -10.61 6.28
N VAL A 42 -17.55 -10.60 6.37
CA VAL A 42 -16.64 -10.85 5.25
C VAL A 42 -15.73 -12.03 5.55
N GLY A 43 -15.33 -12.77 4.52
CA GLY A 43 -14.45 -13.94 4.66
C GLY A 43 -15.14 -15.24 4.24
N GLU A 44 -14.64 -16.41 4.72
CA GLU A 44 -15.08 -17.74 4.27
C GLU A 44 -16.57 -18.02 4.49
N ARG A 45 -17.19 -17.42 5.52
CA ARG A 45 -18.60 -17.59 5.87
C ARG A 45 -19.45 -16.34 5.61
N GLY A 46 -18.93 -15.41 4.81
CA GLY A 46 -19.58 -14.14 4.49
C GLY A 46 -19.31 -13.72 3.06
N VAL A 47 -19.41 -12.40 2.80
CA VAL A 47 -19.11 -11.84 1.48
C VAL A 47 -17.61 -12.01 1.19
N SER A 48 -17.31 -12.65 0.05
CA SER A 48 -15.92 -12.79 -0.40
C SER A 48 -15.40 -11.47 -0.97
N LEU A 49 -14.28 -10.99 -0.44
CA LEU A 49 -13.59 -9.81 -0.95
C LEU A 49 -12.61 -10.19 -2.06
N SER A 50 -12.53 -9.38 -3.11
CA SER A 50 -11.48 -9.50 -4.14
C SER A 50 -10.09 -9.24 -3.54
N GLY A 51 -9.02 -9.63 -4.26
CA GLY A 51 -7.64 -9.35 -3.83
C GLY A 51 -7.38 -7.88 -3.56
N GLY A 52 -7.81 -7.00 -4.46
CA GLY A 52 -7.68 -5.54 -4.28
C GLY A 52 -8.52 -4.97 -3.14
N GLN A 53 -9.71 -5.55 -2.87
CA GLN A 53 -10.52 -5.16 -1.71
C GLN A 53 -9.84 -5.57 -0.39
N LYS A 54 -9.32 -6.79 -0.31
CA LYS A 54 -8.54 -7.27 0.86
C LYS A 54 -7.33 -6.38 1.12
N GLN A 55 -6.61 -6.00 0.08
CA GLN A 55 -5.44 -5.12 0.19
C GLN A 55 -5.81 -3.73 0.69
N ARG A 56 -6.89 -3.12 0.18
CA ARG A 56 -7.38 -1.83 0.67
C ARG A 56 -7.87 -1.90 2.12
N VAL A 57 -8.44 -3.01 2.56
CA VAL A 57 -8.76 -3.24 3.98
C VAL A 57 -7.48 -3.26 4.83
N ALA A 58 -6.41 -3.91 4.34
CA ALA A 58 -5.11 -3.89 5.02
C ALA A 58 -4.53 -2.46 5.10
N ILE A 59 -4.65 -1.67 4.03
CA ILE A 59 -4.22 -0.26 4.00
C ILE A 59 -5.05 0.57 5.02
N ALA A 60 -6.37 0.35 5.10
CA ALA A 60 -7.23 1.02 6.08
C ALA A 60 -6.79 0.74 7.53
N ARG A 61 -6.38 -0.51 7.84
CA ARG A 61 -5.79 -0.85 9.15
C ARG A 61 -4.55 -0.02 9.46
N ILE A 62 -3.68 0.20 8.45
CA ILE A 62 -2.45 0.97 8.64
C ILE A 62 -2.76 2.45 8.83
N PHE A 63 -3.71 3.04 8.09
CA PHE A 63 -4.20 4.40 8.33
C PHE A 63 -4.68 4.57 9.77
N LEU A 64 -5.46 3.60 10.25
CA LEU A 64 -6.01 3.61 11.60
C LEU A 64 -4.94 3.46 12.68
N LYS A 65 -3.95 2.59 12.45
CA LYS A 65 -2.80 2.35 13.34
C LYS A 65 -1.83 3.53 13.36
N ASN A 66 -1.68 4.22 12.22
CA ASN A 66 -0.82 5.39 12.04
C ASN A 66 0.65 5.18 12.49
N PRO A 67 1.39 4.17 11.98
CA PRO A 67 2.76 3.93 12.39
C PRO A 67 3.71 4.97 11.81
N PRO A 68 4.83 5.32 12.49
CA PRO A 68 5.84 6.26 11.98
C PRO A 68 6.72 5.66 10.88
N ILE A 69 6.84 4.35 10.82
CA ILE A 69 7.62 3.61 9.82
C ILE A 69 6.70 2.67 9.07
N LEU A 70 6.78 2.70 7.74
CA LEU A 70 5.98 1.87 6.84
C LEU A 70 6.90 1.00 6.00
N ILE A 71 6.56 -0.29 5.88
CA ILE A 71 7.23 -1.23 4.97
C ILE A 71 6.21 -1.71 3.96
N LEU A 72 6.48 -1.47 2.67
CA LEU A 72 5.65 -1.89 1.55
C LEU A 72 6.41 -2.93 0.74
N ASP A 73 5.88 -4.15 0.70
CA ASP A 73 6.45 -5.26 -0.06
C ASP A 73 5.45 -5.69 -1.14
N GLU A 74 5.83 -5.53 -2.41
CA GLU A 74 5.03 -5.89 -3.60
C GLU A 74 3.53 -5.49 -3.54
N ALA A 75 3.25 -4.29 -3.06
CA ALA A 75 1.90 -3.86 -2.71
C ALA A 75 0.89 -3.81 -3.89
N THR A 76 1.29 -4.07 -5.15
CA THR A 76 0.41 -3.92 -6.33
C THR A 76 0.50 -5.05 -7.35
N SER A 77 1.07 -6.20 -7.02
CA SER A 77 1.18 -7.33 -7.96
C SER A 77 -0.17 -7.96 -8.29
N ALA A 78 -0.40 -8.31 -9.57
CA ALA A 78 -1.53 -9.11 -10.09
C ALA A 78 -2.94 -8.47 -9.96
N LEU A 79 -3.06 -7.14 -10.05
CA LEU A 79 -4.35 -6.43 -10.01
C LEU A 79 -4.70 -5.81 -11.38
N ASP A 80 -6.00 -5.57 -11.62
CA ASP A 80 -6.43 -4.77 -12.76
C ASP A 80 -5.99 -3.30 -12.61
N THR A 81 -5.82 -2.61 -13.73
CA THR A 81 -5.27 -1.23 -13.78
C THR A 81 -6.08 -0.22 -12.94
N HIS A 82 -7.40 -0.39 -12.84
CA HIS A 82 -8.23 0.54 -12.06
C HIS A 82 -8.00 0.35 -10.56
N THR A 83 -8.03 -0.91 -10.11
CA THR A 83 -7.77 -1.28 -8.71
C THR A 83 -6.35 -0.92 -8.30
N GLU A 84 -5.36 -1.13 -9.19
CA GLU A 84 -3.98 -0.73 -8.97
C GLU A 84 -3.85 0.78 -8.70
N ARG A 85 -4.50 1.63 -9.52
CA ARG A 85 -4.48 3.08 -9.30
C ARG A 85 -5.09 3.49 -7.96
N GLN A 86 -6.19 2.87 -7.56
CA GLN A 86 -6.82 3.15 -6.26
C GLN A 86 -5.88 2.79 -5.09
N ILE A 87 -5.20 1.66 -5.19
CA ILE A 87 -4.23 1.23 -4.19
C ILE A 87 -3.03 2.17 -4.16
N GLN A 88 -2.48 2.53 -5.33
CA GLN A 88 -1.36 3.47 -5.41
C GLN A 88 -1.71 4.82 -4.77
N THR A 89 -2.88 5.38 -5.09
CA THR A 89 -3.37 6.61 -4.45
C THR A 89 -3.44 6.50 -2.93
N ALA A 90 -3.89 5.35 -2.42
CA ALA A 90 -3.97 5.11 -0.98
C ALA A 90 -2.57 4.96 -0.35
N LEU A 91 -1.64 4.30 -1.03
CA LEU A 91 -0.25 4.14 -0.57
C LEU A 91 0.52 5.46 -0.57
N ASP A 92 0.33 6.30 -1.60
CA ASP A 92 0.93 7.63 -1.67
C ASP A 92 0.45 8.50 -0.51
N ALA A 93 -0.87 8.51 -0.25
CA ALA A 93 -1.44 9.22 0.89
C ALA A 93 -0.96 8.66 2.24
N LEU A 94 -0.72 7.35 2.32
CA LEU A 94 -0.22 6.70 3.52
C LEU A 94 1.25 7.05 3.79
N SER A 95 2.05 7.28 2.76
CA SER A 95 3.49 7.56 2.85
C SER A 95 3.82 9.00 3.27
N VAL A 96 2.86 9.93 3.19
CA VAL A 96 3.06 11.34 3.59
C VAL A 96 3.48 11.42 5.07
N ASP A 97 4.52 12.21 5.34
CA ASP A 97 5.09 12.47 6.67
C ASP A 97 5.55 11.19 7.41
N ARG A 98 6.03 10.17 6.68
CA ARG A 98 6.51 8.91 7.25
C ARG A 98 7.80 8.44 6.60
N THR A 99 8.58 7.69 7.36
CA THR A 99 9.67 6.90 6.79
C THR A 99 9.10 5.66 6.12
N THR A 100 9.19 5.60 4.80
CA THR A 100 8.65 4.48 4.01
C THR A 100 9.77 3.70 3.35
N LEU A 101 9.86 2.41 3.66
CA LEU A 101 10.70 1.44 2.96
C LEU A 101 9.85 0.70 1.94
N VAL A 102 10.19 0.80 0.66
CA VAL A 102 9.47 0.13 -0.43
C VAL A 102 10.36 -0.93 -1.06
N ILE A 103 9.89 -2.17 -1.08
CA ILE A 103 10.48 -3.23 -1.88
C ILE A 103 9.68 -3.27 -3.18
N ALA A 104 10.30 -2.86 -4.28
CA ALA A 104 9.61 -2.68 -5.54
C ALA A 104 10.29 -3.42 -6.69
N HIS A 105 9.47 -4.03 -7.54
CA HIS A 105 9.88 -4.67 -8.79
C HIS A 105 9.54 -3.83 -10.02
N ARG A 106 8.86 -2.67 -9.82
CA ARG A 106 8.47 -1.75 -10.90
C ARG A 106 9.24 -0.44 -10.76
N LEU A 107 9.88 -0.04 -11.84
CA LEU A 107 10.72 1.15 -11.86
C LEU A 107 9.94 2.44 -11.51
N ASP A 108 8.68 2.56 -11.96
CA ASP A 108 7.84 3.73 -11.70
C ASP A 108 7.61 3.95 -10.20
N THR A 109 7.58 2.87 -9.41
CA THR A 109 7.40 2.94 -7.95
C THR A 109 8.63 3.54 -7.25
N ILE A 110 9.84 3.33 -7.79
CA ILE A 110 11.09 3.72 -7.14
C ILE A 110 11.67 5.04 -7.64
N ARG A 111 11.22 5.54 -8.81
CA ARG A 111 11.75 6.79 -9.39
C ARG A 111 11.63 8.00 -8.47
N ASN A 112 10.56 8.07 -7.69
CA ASN A 112 10.25 9.19 -6.80
C ASN A 112 10.78 8.98 -5.37
N ALA A 113 11.52 7.90 -5.11
CA ALA A 113 12.10 7.66 -3.80
C ALA A 113 13.25 8.64 -3.51
N ASP A 114 13.32 9.15 -2.27
CA ASP A 114 14.43 10.03 -1.82
C ASP A 114 15.77 9.31 -1.90
N ARG A 115 15.78 7.99 -1.70
CA ARG A 115 16.97 7.16 -1.79
C ARG A 115 16.62 5.76 -2.27
N ILE A 116 17.42 5.26 -3.20
CA ILE A 116 17.30 3.91 -3.77
C ILE A 116 18.54 3.12 -3.28
N ALA A 117 18.32 1.89 -2.83
CA ALA A 117 19.37 0.94 -2.52
C ALA A 117 19.23 -0.27 -3.46
N VAL A 118 20.28 -0.55 -4.23
CA VAL A 118 20.34 -1.75 -5.08
C VAL A 118 21.01 -2.86 -4.30
N MET A 119 20.34 -3.99 -4.20
CA MET A 119 20.83 -5.17 -3.49
C MET A 119 21.24 -6.26 -4.45
N GLN A 120 22.37 -6.88 -4.18
CA GLN A 120 22.84 -8.08 -4.86
C GLN A 120 23.50 -9.01 -3.82
N ASP A 121 23.18 -10.28 -3.85
CA ASP A 121 23.73 -11.32 -2.97
C ASP A 121 23.70 -10.93 -1.47
N GLY A 122 22.61 -10.27 -1.04
CA GLY A 122 22.41 -9.84 0.34
C GLY A 122 23.17 -8.56 0.74
N MET A 123 23.85 -7.91 -0.20
CA MET A 123 24.61 -6.68 0.05
C MET A 123 24.05 -5.50 -0.75
N ILE A 124 24.17 -4.29 -0.19
CA ILE A 124 23.89 -3.05 -0.93
C ILE A 124 25.11 -2.77 -1.81
N VAL A 125 24.92 -2.85 -3.14
CA VAL A 125 25.99 -2.62 -4.13
C VAL A 125 25.98 -1.21 -4.69
N GLU A 126 24.82 -0.55 -4.71
CA GLU A 126 24.67 0.86 -5.12
C GLU A 126 23.64 1.54 -4.22
N ALA A 127 23.81 2.83 -3.95
CA ALA A 127 22.83 3.63 -3.24
C ALA A 127 22.88 5.10 -3.69
N GLY A 128 21.71 5.71 -3.95
CA GLY A 128 21.62 7.09 -4.41
C GLY A 128 20.19 7.44 -4.81
N THR A 129 20.01 8.60 -5.40
CA THR A 129 18.76 9.01 -6.05
C THR A 129 18.63 8.38 -7.43
N HIS A 130 17.41 8.40 -8.00
CA HIS A 130 17.19 7.97 -9.39
C HIS A 130 18.14 8.66 -10.37
N ASN A 131 18.28 9.98 -10.26
CA ASN A 131 19.12 10.74 -11.18
C ASN A 131 20.60 10.37 -11.08
N GLU A 132 21.13 10.20 -9.88
CA GLU A 132 22.54 9.79 -9.66
C GLU A 132 22.79 8.41 -10.25
N LEU A 133 21.96 7.44 -9.89
CA LEU A 133 22.14 6.05 -10.30
C LEU A 133 21.88 5.80 -11.79
N SER A 134 21.00 6.58 -12.42
CA SER A 134 20.74 6.48 -13.86
C SER A 134 21.88 6.98 -14.74
N GLN A 135 22.76 7.85 -14.20
CA GLN A 135 23.93 8.37 -14.91
C GLN A 135 25.16 7.47 -14.80
N THR A 136 25.10 6.46 -13.95
CA THR A 136 26.17 5.46 -13.82
C THR A 136 25.92 4.30 -14.76
N LEU A 137 26.98 3.55 -15.13
CA LEU A 137 26.86 2.28 -15.88
C LEU A 137 26.65 1.10 -14.94
N GLY A 138 25.95 1.32 -13.82
CA GLY A 138 25.77 0.39 -12.73
C GLY A 138 24.61 -0.62 -12.91
N HIS A 139 24.31 -1.35 -11.85
CA HIS A 139 23.18 -2.30 -11.82
C HIS A 139 21.85 -1.60 -11.96
N TYR A 140 21.66 -0.43 -11.28
CA TYR A 140 20.45 0.35 -11.37
C TYR A 140 20.15 0.83 -12.80
N ALA A 141 21.16 1.40 -13.49
CA ALA A 141 20.99 1.89 -14.84
C ALA A 141 20.57 0.76 -15.82
N ARG A 142 21.10 -0.46 -15.64
CA ARG A 142 20.69 -1.63 -16.42
C ARG A 142 19.27 -2.06 -16.14
N LEU A 143 18.81 -2.03 -14.88
CA LEU A 143 17.43 -2.34 -14.52
C LEU A 143 16.45 -1.26 -15.01
N ALA A 144 16.90 -0.01 -15.06
CA ALA A 144 16.09 1.12 -15.50
C ALA A 144 15.98 1.26 -17.03
N ALA A 145 16.82 0.57 -17.79
CA ALA A 145 16.84 0.58 -19.26
C ALA A 145 15.90 -0.48 -19.89
N VAL A 146 15.30 -1.37 -19.09
CA VAL A 146 14.34 -2.41 -19.51
C VAL A 146 12.91 -1.89 -19.36
#